data_ad24ecb042a7cec458e53ba54bb48227
#
_entry.id   ad24ecb042a7cec458e53ba54bb48227
#
_cell.length_a   1.000
_cell.length_b   1.000
_cell.length_c   1.000
_cell.angle_alpha   90.00
_cell.angle_beta   90.00
_cell.angle_gamma   90.00
#
_symmetry.space_group_name_H-M   'P 1'
#
loop_
_entity.id
_entity.type
_entity.pdbx_description
1 polymer ?
#
loop_
_entity_poly.entity_id
_entity_poly.type
_entity_poly.pdbx_seq_one_letter_code
_entity_poly.pdbx_strand_id
1 'polypeptide(L)'
;MKNQKISTKRIAMAGLLAALTAVGSAMRITVPADLVGTSSIHLGNIFCALSGLLLGPGMGGLAAGLGSAIYDMTNPLYIGEAWLTFLMKGAYGLAAGLVFKHLKVREYVRDLLGTTAGAVTYAVLYLGKTCLKGMIVSGLTFDAALIATAAKLPATTFNMAVAMVVAPILSKAIRKALEQNHIKLN
;
A
#
# COMPACT_ATOMS: atom_id res chain seq x y z
N MET A 1 28.70 3.79 9.17
CA MET A 1 27.38 3.11 9.00
C MET A 1 27.62 1.61 9.21
N LYS A 2 27.09 1.02 10.30
CA LYS A 2 27.16 -0.44 10.48
C LYS A 2 26.30 -1.11 9.40
N ASN A 3 26.91 -1.90 8.53
CA ASN A 3 26.20 -2.79 7.61
C ASN A 3 25.44 -3.83 8.44
N GLN A 4 24.18 -3.52 8.78
CA GLN A 4 23.31 -4.53 9.35
C GLN A 4 22.99 -5.55 8.25
N LYS A 5 23.55 -6.73 8.35
CA LYS A 5 23.21 -7.86 7.47
C LYS A 5 21.70 -8.11 7.60
N ILE A 6 21.01 -8.07 6.49
CA ILE A 6 19.55 -8.37 6.45
C ILE A 6 19.38 -9.83 6.89
N SER A 7 18.64 -10.06 7.97
CA SER A 7 18.44 -11.42 8.49
C SER A 7 17.50 -12.21 7.57
N THR A 8 17.72 -13.52 7.47
CA THR A 8 16.84 -14.45 6.72
C THR A 8 15.38 -14.34 7.16
N LYS A 9 15.16 -14.12 8.47
CA LYS A 9 13.80 -13.92 9.03
C LYS A 9 13.11 -12.70 8.44
N ARG A 10 13.85 -11.59 8.23
CA ARG A 10 13.30 -10.39 7.59
C ARG A 10 12.96 -10.61 6.13
N ILE A 11 13.81 -11.34 5.41
CA ILE A 11 13.56 -11.69 4.00
C ILE A 11 12.31 -12.56 3.89
N ALA A 12 12.21 -13.59 4.73
CA ALA A 12 11.03 -14.47 4.77
C ALA A 12 9.74 -13.69 5.08
N MET A 13 9.78 -12.79 6.08
CA MET A 13 8.64 -11.93 6.40
C MET A 13 8.29 -10.97 5.25
N ALA A 14 9.29 -10.43 4.55
CA ALA A 14 9.05 -9.56 3.39
C ALA A 14 8.38 -10.34 2.25
N GLY A 15 8.83 -11.55 1.97
CA GLY A 15 8.21 -12.45 0.99
C GLY A 15 6.76 -12.80 1.36
N LEU A 16 6.52 -13.13 2.63
CA LEU A 16 5.18 -13.41 3.13
C LEU A 16 4.24 -12.19 2.98
N LEU A 17 4.70 -11.01 3.39
CA LEU A 17 3.90 -9.79 3.27
C LEU A 17 3.68 -9.37 1.81
N ALA A 18 4.65 -9.59 0.91
CA ALA A 18 4.46 -9.39 -0.52
C ALA A 18 3.40 -10.35 -1.08
N ALA A 19 3.44 -11.63 -0.71
CA ALA A 19 2.44 -12.61 -1.12
C ALA A 19 1.05 -12.24 -0.58
N LEU A 20 0.93 -11.86 0.70
CA LEU A 20 -0.33 -11.38 1.27
C LEU A 20 -0.83 -10.10 0.62
N THR A 21 0.06 -9.20 0.20
CA THR A 21 -0.31 -8.01 -0.57
C THR A 21 -0.88 -8.38 -1.93
N ALA A 22 -0.29 -9.34 -2.63
CA ALA A 22 -0.79 -9.83 -3.91
C ALA A 22 -2.17 -10.49 -3.75
N VAL A 23 -2.33 -11.41 -2.79
CA VAL A 23 -3.60 -12.07 -2.49
C VAL A 23 -4.66 -11.06 -2.06
N GLY A 24 -4.35 -10.15 -1.16
CA GLY A 24 -5.26 -9.10 -0.72
C GLY A 24 -5.66 -8.13 -1.86
N SER A 25 -4.78 -7.93 -2.85
CA SER A 25 -5.09 -7.18 -4.06
C SER A 25 -5.99 -7.97 -5.02
N ALA A 26 -5.88 -9.30 -5.04
CA ALA A 26 -6.75 -10.18 -5.82
C ALA A 26 -8.18 -10.25 -5.24
N MET A 27 -8.31 -10.11 -3.92
CA MET A 27 -9.61 -10.03 -3.24
C MET A 27 -10.22 -8.64 -3.46
N ARG A 28 -10.79 -8.43 -4.65
CA ARG A 28 -11.31 -7.11 -5.06
C ARG A 28 -12.73 -7.16 -5.59
N ILE A 29 -13.44 -6.05 -5.38
CA ILE A 29 -14.69 -5.71 -6.03
C ILE A 29 -14.39 -4.54 -6.96
N THR A 30 -14.55 -4.74 -8.26
CA THR A 30 -14.34 -3.70 -9.26
C THR A 30 -15.59 -2.83 -9.36
N VAL A 31 -15.39 -1.53 -9.26
CA VAL A 31 -16.45 -0.52 -9.39
C VAL A 31 -16.18 0.27 -10.67
N PRO A 32 -17.16 0.38 -11.59
CA PRO A 32 -17.02 1.22 -12.78
C PRO A 32 -16.71 2.68 -12.40
N ALA A 33 -15.84 3.31 -13.17
CA ALA A 33 -15.53 4.74 -13.06
C ALA A 33 -15.40 5.32 -14.47
N ASP A 34 -16.50 5.44 -15.13
CA ASP A 34 -16.78 5.51 -16.57
C ASP A 34 -15.75 6.20 -17.48
N LEU A 35 -15.29 7.42 -17.16
CA LEU A 35 -14.43 8.19 -18.08
C LEU A 35 -12.92 7.89 -17.97
N VAL A 36 -12.48 7.33 -16.84
CA VAL A 36 -11.04 7.05 -16.58
C VAL A 36 -10.80 5.61 -16.14
N GLY A 37 -11.65 4.70 -16.58
CA GLY A 37 -11.59 3.27 -16.32
C GLY A 37 -12.23 2.86 -15.01
N THR A 38 -11.76 1.77 -14.39
CA THR A 38 -12.33 1.18 -13.19
C THR A 38 -11.63 1.65 -11.91
N SER A 39 -12.35 1.59 -10.80
CA SER A 39 -11.79 1.64 -9.44
C SER A 39 -12.05 0.31 -8.75
N SER A 40 -11.39 0.06 -7.62
CA SER A 40 -11.56 -1.23 -6.93
C SER A 40 -11.51 -1.05 -5.41
N ILE A 41 -12.37 -1.78 -4.73
CA ILE A 41 -12.29 -2.03 -3.30
C ILE A 41 -11.53 -3.33 -3.11
N HIS A 42 -10.44 -3.32 -2.33
CA HIS A 42 -9.57 -4.50 -2.14
C HIS A 42 -8.78 -4.43 -0.83
N LEU A 43 -8.34 -5.57 -0.32
CA LEU A 43 -7.65 -5.69 0.95
C LEU A 43 -6.13 -5.42 0.88
N GLY A 44 -5.56 -5.26 -0.30
CA GLY A 44 -4.11 -5.10 -0.50
C GLY A 44 -3.50 -3.93 0.28
N ASN A 45 -4.24 -2.84 0.50
CA ASN A 45 -3.76 -1.67 1.26
C ASN A 45 -3.43 -1.99 2.72
N ILE A 46 -4.14 -2.95 3.34
CA ILE A 46 -3.88 -3.41 4.70
C ILE A 46 -2.45 -3.98 4.77
N PHE A 47 -2.11 -4.86 3.82
CA PHE A 47 -0.81 -5.53 3.79
C PHE A 47 0.31 -4.60 3.33
N CYS A 48 0.02 -3.58 2.49
CA CYS A 48 0.99 -2.51 2.20
C CYS A 48 1.36 -1.74 3.47
N ALA A 49 0.38 -1.37 4.29
CA ALA A 49 0.62 -0.73 5.58
C ALA A 49 1.42 -1.64 6.52
N LEU A 50 0.98 -2.89 6.71
CA LEU A 50 1.67 -3.88 7.55
C LEU A 50 3.12 -4.08 7.15
N SER A 51 3.41 -4.10 5.85
CA SER A 51 4.79 -4.21 5.34
C SER A 51 5.66 -3.06 5.88
N GLY A 52 5.17 -1.82 5.79
CA GLY A 52 5.88 -0.65 6.34
C GLY A 52 6.03 -0.70 7.86
N LEU A 53 4.94 -1.01 8.58
CA LEU A 53 4.91 -1.03 10.04
C LEU A 53 5.79 -2.12 10.66
N LEU A 54 5.88 -3.29 10.04
CA LEU A 54 6.63 -4.43 10.58
C LEU A 54 8.08 -4.49 10.11
N LEU A 55 8.36 -4.12 8.85
CA LEU A 55 9.70 -4.24 8.25
C LEU A 55 10.45 -2.91 8.16
N GLY A 56 9.75 -1.80 8.45
CA GLY A 56 10.31 -0.45 8.27
C GLY A 56 10.30 0.02 6.82
N PRO A 57 10.83 1.24 6.55
CA PRO A 57 10.58 1.93 5.28
C PRO A 57 11.14 1.20 4.05
N GLY A 58 12.38 0.74 4.09
CA GLY A 58 13.03 0.13 2.91
C GLY A 58 12.41 -1.20 2.52
N MET A 59 12.52 -2.21 3.40
CA MET A 59 11.98 -3.55 3.09
C MET A 59 10.44 -3.56 3.05
N GLY A 60 9.78 -2.74 3.87
CA GLY A 60 8.33 -2.62 3.84
C GLY A 60 7.82 -2.01 2.54
N GLY A 61 8.50 -0.98 2.03
CA GLY A 61 8.20 -0.41 0.72
C GLY A 61 8.41 -1.41 -0.41
N LEU A 62 9.53 -2.15 -0.39
CA LEU A 62 9.80 -3.20 -1.40
C LEU A 62 8.74 -4.30 -1.37
N ALA A 63 8.39 -4.82 -0.19
CA ALA A 63 7.38 -5.88 -0.05
C ALA A 63 6.00 -5.42 -0.54
N ALA A 64 5.56 -4.22 -0.16
CA ALA A 64 4.30 -3.63 -0.60
C ALA A 64 4.26 -3.41 -2.11
N GLY A 65 5.34 -2.85 -2.68
CA GLY A 65 5.46 -2.60 -4.11
C GLY A 65 5.47 -3.90 -4.93
N LEU A 66 6.34 -4.84 -4.56
CA LEU A 66 6.46 -6.13 -5.25
C LEU A 66 5.15 -6.92 -5.22
N GLY A 67 4.52 -7.06 -4.05
CA GLY A 67 3.27 -7.81 -3.94
C GLY A 67 2.15 -7.23 -4.79
N SER A 68 2.02 -5.90 -4.81
CA SER A 68 1.02 -5.23 -5.64
C SER A 68 1.32 -5.36 -7.14
N ALA A 69 2.58 -5.21 -7.54
CA ALA A 69 2.99 -5.33 -8.94
C ALA A 69 2.84 -6.77 -9.46
N ILE A 70 3.19 -7.78 -8.66
CA ILE A 70 2.97 -9.18 -9.01
C ILE A 70 1.50 -9.44 -9.32
N TYR A 71 0.59 -8.94 -8.48
CA TYR A 71 -0.83 -9.06 -8.77
C TYR A 71 -1.20 -8.38 -10.10
N ASP A 72 -0.74 -7.14 -10.34
CA ASP A 72 -1.08 -6.42 -11.56
C ASP A 72 -0.52 -7.12 -12.81
N MET A 73 0.64 -7.78 -12.71
CA MET A 73 1.22 -8.59 -13.79
C MET A 73 0.39 -9.84 -14.12
N THR A 74 -0.40 -10.35 -13.18
CA THR A 74 -1.30 -11.49 -13.41
C THR A 74 -2.66 -11.08 -13.97
N ASN A 75 -2.95 -9.78 -14.03
CA ASN A 75 -4.24 -9.26 -14.48
C ASN A 75 -4.10 -8.45 -15.79
N PRO A 76 -4.71 -8.90 -16.89
CA PRO A 76 -4.59 -8.23 -18.19
C PRO A 76 -5.00 -6.74 -18.18
N LEU A 77 -5.91 -6.34 -17.28
CA LEU A 77 -6.36 -4.95 -17.17
C LEU A 77 -5.32 -4.02 -16.56
N TYR A 78 -4.35 -4.56 -15.80
CA TYR A 78 -3.40 -3.79 -15.00
C TYR A 78 -1.94 -4.02 -15.37
N ILE A 79 -1.64 -5.04 -16.19
CA ILE A 79 -0.25 -5.43 -16.52
C ILE A 79 0.59 -4.26 -17.06
N GLY A 80 0.02 -3.41 -17.89
CA GLY A 80 0.72 -2.25 -18.44
C GLY A 80 1.07 -1.18 -17.39
N GLU A 81 0.42 -1.20 -16.23
CA GLU A 81 0.63 -0.25 -15.14
C GLU A 81 1.35 -0.86 -13.92
N ALA A 82 1.75 -2.14 -13.98
CA ALA A 82 2.34 -2.85 -12.86
C ALA A 82 3.59 -2.16 -12.28
N TRP A 83 4.43 -1.55 -13.13
CA TRP A 83 5.60 -0.79 -12.71
C TRP A 83 5.23 0.50 -11.93
N LEU A 84 4.15 1.19 -12.36
CA LEU A 84 3.63 2.35 -11.62
C LEU A 84 3.04 1.92 -10.28
N THR A 85 2.32 0.82 -10.26
CA THR A 85 1.77 0.25 -9.02
C THR A 85 2.90 -0.13 -8.07
N PHE A 86 3.99 -0.71 -8.56
CA PHE A 86 5.18 -0.97 -7.74
C PHE A 86 5.67 0.30 -7.05
N LEU A 87 5.82 1.40 -7.78
CA LEU A 87 6.30 2.67 -7.23
C LEU A 87 5.32 3.27 -6.22
N MET A 88 4.03 3.34 -6.58
CA MET A 88 3.01 3.96 -5.73
C MET A 88 2.76 3.17 -4.45
N LYS A 89 2.69 1.84 -4.53
CA LYS A 89 2.51 0.96 -3.35
C LYS A 89 3.80 0.82 -2.56
N GLY A 90 4.95 0.88 -3.23
CA GLY A 90 6.25 1.00 -2.58
C GLY A 90 6.34 2.27 -1.75
N ALA A 91 5.90 3.41 -2.30
CA ALA A 91 5.81 4.68 -1.58
C ALA A 91 4.84 4.60 -0.38
N TYR A 92 3.73 3.85 -0.50
CA TYR A 92 2.83 3.58 0.61
C TYR A 92 3.58 2.93 1.78
N GLY A 93 4.20 1.76 1.54
CA GLY A 93 4.93 1.03 2.57
C GLY A 93 6.10 1.81 3.14
N LEU A 94 6.81 2.56 2.30
CA LEU A 94 7.90 3.44 2.69
C LEU A 94 7.42 4.55 3.64
N ALA A 95 6.36 5.27 3.27
CA ALA A 95 5.81 6.36 4.10
C ALA A 95 5.28 5.83 5.45
N ALA A 96 4.55 4.72 5.44
CA ALA A 96 4.09 4.06 6.66
C ALA A 96 5.25 3.68 7.59
N GLY A 97 6.30 3.08 7.03
CA GLY A 97 7.49 2.69 7.77
C GLY A 97 8.33 3.87 8.26
N LEU A 98 8.41 4.97 7.52
CA LEU A 98 9.11 6.19 7.94
C LEU A 98 8.44 6.82 9.16
N VAL A 99 7.12 7.01 9.10
CA VAL A 99 6.36 7.56 10.22
C VAL A 99 6.49 6.66 11.45
N PHE A 100 6.30 5.35 11.26
CA PHE A 100 6.47 4.38 12.34
C PHE A 100 7.87 4.45 12.98
N LYS A 101 8.92 4.57 12.19
CA LYS A 101 10.32 4.61 12.68
C LYS A 101 10.64 5.88 13.46
N HIS A 102 10.09 7.04 13.06
CA HIS A 102 10.48 8.33 13.58
C HIS A 102 9.57 8.87 14.70
N LEU A 103 8.31 8.41 14.77
CA LEU A 103 7.40 8.86 15.82
C LEU A 103 7.60 8.10 17.13
N LYS A 104 7.74 8.85 18.22
CA LYS A 104 7.89 8.35 19.60
C LYS A 104 6.59 8.56 20.39
N VAL A 105 5.52 7.89 19.97
CA VAL A 105 4.20 7.93 20.62
C VAL A 105 3.76 6.51 20.98
N ARG A 106 2.57 6.37 21.63
CA ARG A 106 2.00 5.05 21.95
C ARG A 106 1.92 4.19 20.67
N GLU A 107 2.23 2.91 20.79
CA GLU A 107 2.38 1.99 19.66
C GLU A 107 1.18 2.01 18.71
N TYR A 108 -0.04 1.91 19.24
CA TYR A 108 -1.26 1.95 18.42
C TYR A 108 -1.41 3.27 17.65
N VAL A 109 -1.12 4.41 18.29
CA VAL A 109 -1.18 5.73 17.64
C VAL A 109 -0.13 5.83 16.54
N ARG A 110 1.06 5.30 16.78
CA ARG A 110 2.16 5.24 15.81
C ARG A 110 1.80 4.39 14.59
N ASP A 111 1.17 3.24 14.81
CA ASP A 111 0.70 2.36 13.73
C ASP A 111 -0.42 3.03 12.92
N LEU A 112 -1.36 3.69 13.59
CA LEU A 112 -2.43 4.43 12.95
C LEU A 112 -1.88 5.58 12.09
N LEU A 113 -1.00 6.41 12.66
CA LEU A 113 -0.39 7.52 11.92
C LEU A 113 0.50 7.04 10.76
N GLY A 114 1.24 5.94 10.95
CA GLY A 114 2.00 5.30 9.88
C GLY A 114 1.11 4.82 8.75
N THR A 115 0.04 4.10 9.07
CA THR A 115 -0.93 3.64 8.07
C THR A 115 -1.58 4.81 7.34
N THR A 116 -1.98 5.86 8.07
CA THR A 116 -2.57 7.07 7.49
C THR A 116 -1.62 7.77 6.53
N ALA A 117 -0.36 7.96 6.92
CA ALA A 117 0.65 8.59 6.07
C ALA A 117 0.87 7.78 4.78
N GLY A 118 0.98 6.46 4.88
CA GLY A 118 1.07 5.59 3.71
C GLY A 118 -0.16 5.69 2.81
N ALA A 119 -1.35 5.63 3.41
CA ALA A 119 -2.61 5.69 2.68
C ALA A 119 -2.80 7.03 1.95
N VAL A 120 -2.49 8.15 2.60
CA VAL A 120 -2.53 9.49 1.99
C VAL A 120 -1.51 9.59 0.86
N THR A 121 -0.28 9.15 1.09
CA THR A 121 0.77 9.13 0.03
C THR A 121 0.29 8.38 -1.20
N TYR A 122 -0.26 7.19 -1.01
CA TYR A 122 -0.81 6.41 -2.12
C TYR A 122 -2.00 7.09 -2.80
N ALA A 123 -2.95 7.64 -2.02
CA ALA A 123 -4.12 8.31 -2.57
C ALA A 123 -3.72 9.49 -3.46
N VAL A 124 -2.78 10.33 -3.01
CA VAL A 124 -2.25 11.47 -3.80
C VAL A 124 -1.61 10.98 -5.10
N LEU A 125 -0.74 9.99 -5.03
CA LEU A 125 -0.07 9.44 -6.21
C LEU A 125 -1.06 8.77 -7.17
N TYR A 126 -2.02 8.01 -6.66
CA TYR A 126 -3.01 7.30 -7.47
C TYR A 126 -3.99 8.26 -8.17
N LEU A 127 -4.53 9.24 -7.44
CA LEU A 127 -5.45 10.22 -8.01
C LEU A 127 -4.73 11.16 -8.95
N GLY A 128 -3.51 11.60 -8.60
CA GLY A 128 -2.66 12.41 -9.48
C GLY A 128 -2.34 11.69 -10.79
N LYS A 129 -1.92 10.41 -10.72
CA LYS A 129 -1.72 9.58 -11.91
C LYS A 129 -2.99 9.47 -12.75
N THR A 130 -4.14 9.30 -12.10
CA THR A 130 -5.43 9.13 -12.80
C THR A 130 -5.80 10.41 -13.56
N CYS A 131 -5.64 11.57 -12.95
CA CYS A 131 -5.89 12.86 -13.57
C CYS A 131 -4.94 13.08 -14.77
N LEU A 132 -3.65 12.86 -14.59
CA LEU A 132 -2.66 12.97 -15.67
C LEU A 132 -2.96 12.01 -16.83
N LYS A 133 -3.32 10.76 -16.53
CA LYS A 133 -3.72 9.78 -17.56
C LYS A 133 -4.96 10.24 -18.32
N GLY A 134 -5.95 10.80 -17.63
CA GLY A 134 -7.15 11.37 -18.26
C GLY A 134 -6.80 12.48 -19.27
N MET A 135 -5.88 13.38 -18.91
CA MET A 135 -5.45 14.47 -19.78
C MET A 135 -4.61 13.96 -20.95
N ILE A 136 -3.59 13.13 -20.70
CA ILE A 136 -2.59 12.76 -21.70
C ILE A 136 -3.09 11.65 -22.64
N VAL A 137 -3.76 10.64 -22.08
CA VAL A 137 -4.17 9.44 -22.83
C VAL A 137 -5.59 9.59 -23.38
N SER A 138 -6.52 10.14 -22.57
CA SER A 138 -7.92 10.27 -22.98
C SER A 138 -8.23 11.65 -23.58
N GLY A 139 -7.27 12.58 -23.66
CA GLY A 139 -7.46 13.91 -24.25
C GLY A 139 -8.45 14.80 -23.50
N LEU A 140 -8.72 14.51 -22.23
CA LEU A 140 -9.66 15.30 -21.43
C LEU A 140 -9.05 16.68 -21.07
N THR A 141 -9.92 17.69 -20.99
CA THR A 141 -9.54 18.96 -20.35
C THR A 141 -9.24 18.73 -18.86
N PHE A 142 -8.51 19.64 -18.23
CA PHE A 142 -8.17 19.53 -16.80
C PHE A 142 -9.41 19.34 -15.92
N ASP A 143 -10.46 20.13 -16.15
CA ASP A 143 -11.71 20.08 -15.38
C ASP A 143 -12.41 18.72 -15.57
N ALA A 144 -12.49 18.23 -16.80
CA ALA A 144 -13.07 16.92 -17.09
C ALA A 144 -12.26 15.77 -16.46
N ALA A 145 -10.93 15.86 -16.51
CA ALA A 145 -10.05 14.88 -15.88
C ALA A 145 -10.18 14.89 -14.35
N LEU A 146 -10.37 16.06 -13.75
CA LEU A 146 -10.58 16.22 -12.31
C LEU A 146 -11.92 15.59 -11.87
N ILE A 147 -13.01 15.88 -12.60
CA ILE A 147 -14.34 15.27 -12.34
C ILE A 147 -14.26 13.75 -12.47
N ALA A 148 -13.65 13.24 -13.55
CA ALA A 148 -13.47 11.82 -13.77
C ALA A 148 -12.61 11.15 -12.67
N THR A 149 -11.57 11.84 -12.17
CA THR A 149 -10.76 11.38 -11.04
C THR A 149 -11.55 11.34 -9.74
N ALA A 150 -12.44 12.32 -9.53
CA ALA A 150 -13.31 12.37 -8.34
C ALA A 150 -14.22 11.13 -8.22
N ALA A 151 -14.62 10.52 -9.33
CA ALA A 151 -15.39 9.26 -9.33
C ALA A 151 -14.65 8.10 -8.64
N LYS A 152 -13.31 8.16 -8.50
CA LYS A 152 -12.50 7.15 -7.80
C LYS A 152 -12.36 7.41 -6.29
N LEU A 153 -12.76 8.57 -5.80
CA LEU A 153 -12.66 8.93 -4.39
C LEU A 153 -13.38 7.96 -3.45
N PRO A 154 -14.63 7.53 -3.72
CA PRO A 154 -15.34 6.65 -2.78
C PRO A 154 -14.60 5.35 -2.51
N ALA A 155 -14.13 4.64 -3.56
CA ALA A 155 -13.38 3.40 -3.39
C ALA A 155 -12.01 3.65 -2.75
N THR A 156 -11.33 4.75 -3.10
CA THR A 156 -10.04 5.12 -2.51
C THR A 156 -10.19 5.39 -1.01
N THR A 157 -11.18 6.20 -0.63
CA THR A 157 -11.46 6.53 0.78
C THR A 157 -11.87 5.29 1.58
N PHE A 158 -12.69 4.42 1.01
CA PHE A 158 -13.06 3.16 1.64
C PHE A 158 -11.85 2.28 1.92
N ASN A 159 -10.99 2.08 0.92
CA ASN A 159 -9.75 1.30 1.07
C ASN A 159 -8.80 1.92 2.12
N MET A 160 -8.73 3.25 2.21
CA MET A 160 -7.96 3.94 3.24
C MET A 160 -8.56 3.68 4.63
N ALA A 161 -9.87 3.86 4.80
CA ALA A 161 -10.56 3.67 6.08
C ALA A 161 -10.39 2.24 6.60
N VAL A 162 -10.59 1.24 5.73
CA VAL A 162 -10.39 -0.17 6.09
C VAL A 162 -8.95 -0.43 6.51
N ALA A 163 -7.97 0.06 5.78
CA ALA A 163 -6.56 -0.11 6.14
C ALA A 163 -6.22 0.57 7.48
N MET A 164 -6.74 1.78 7.74
CA MET A 164 -6.50 2.54 8.98
C MET A 164 -7.08 1.83 10.22
N VAL A 165 -8.15 1.07 10.06
CA VAL A 165 -8.74 0.29 11.17
C VAL A 165 -8.00 -1.04 11.33
N VAL A 166 -7.84 -1.78 10.25
CA VAL A 166 -7.40 -3.19 10.29
C VAL A 166 -5.88 -3.32 10.47
N ALA A 167 -5.08 -2.50 9.77
CA ALA A 167 -3.63 -2.67 9.80
C ALA A 167 -3.02 -2.45 11.20
N PRO A 168 -3.41 -1.44 12.01
CA PRO A 168 -2.89 -1.28 13.38
C PRO A 168 -3.24 -2.46 14.28
N ILE A 169 -4.44 -3.02 14.17
CA ILE A 169 -4.90 -4.17 14.95
C ILE A 169 -4.05 -5.40 14.61
N LEU A 170 -3.91 -5.69 13.31
CA LEU A 170 -3.09 -6.82 12.85
C LEU A 170 -1.60 -6.63 13.17
N SER A 171 -1.09 -5.41 13.04
CA SER A 171 0.31 -5.08 13.38
C SER A 171 0.61 -5.43 14.84
N LYS A 172 -0.25 -5.03 15.77
CA LYS A 172 -0.12 -5.35 17.19
C LYS A 172 -0.19 -6.86 17.44
N ALA A 173 -1.16 -7.56 16.82
CA ALA A 173 -1.32 -9.00 16.96
C ALA A 173 -0.09 -9.77 16.45
N ILE A 174 0.43 -9.39 15.27
CA ILE A 174 1.62 -10.02 14.68
C ILE A 174 2.85 -9.77 15.54
N ARG A 175 3.08 -8.54 16.04
CA ARG A 175 4.21 -8.26 16.94
C ARG A 175 4.15 -9.10 18.19
N LYS A 176 2.96 -9.19 18.82
CA LYS A 176 2.78 -10.03 20.01
C LYS A 176 3.09 -11.50 19.73
N ALA A 177 2.64 -12.04 18.59
CA ALA A 177 2.94 -13.41 18.17
C ALA A 177 4.46 -13.61 17.93
N LEU A 178 5.13 -12.66 17.30
CA LEU A 178 6.58 -12.70 17.09
C LEU A 178 7.37 -12.68 18.41
N GLU A 179 6.96 -11.84 19.35
CA GLU A 179 7.56 -11.75 20.69
C GLU A 179 7.40 -13.06 21.46
N GLN A 180 6.21 -13.64 21.48
CA GLN A 180 5.93 -14.91 22.15
C GLN A 180 6.77 -16.08 21.60
N ASN A 181 7.09 -16.04 20.31
CA ASN A 181 7.93 -17.04 19.64
C ASN A 181 9.42 -16.66 19.58
N HIS A 182 9.85 -15.65 20.34
CA HIS A 182 11.23 -15.15 20.35
C HIS A 182 11.81 -14.82 18.97
N ILE A 183 10.94 -14.40 18.03
CA ILE A 183 11.34 -14.00 16.67
C ILE A 183 11.59 -12.49 16.65
N LYS A 184 12.86 -12.10 16.54
CA LYS A 184 13.25 -10.70 16.33
C LYS A 184 13.44 -10.45 14.82
N LEU A 185 12.81 -9.37 14.33
CA LEU A 185 12.95 -8.90 12.93
C LEU A 185 14.06 -7.84 12.77
N ASN A 186 14.82 -7.56 13.85
CA ASN A 186 15.91 -6.56 13.86
C ASN A 186 17.25 -7.22 13.54
#